data_21e250c5ebdae3bb964a7487a6740c65
#
_entry.id   21e250c5ebdae3bb964a7487a6740c65
#
_cell.length_a   1.000
_cell.length_b   1.000
_cell.length_c   1.000
_cell.angle_alpha   90.00
_cell.angle_beta   90.00
_cell.angle_gamma   90.00
#
_symmetry.space_group_name_H-M   'P 1'
#
loop_
_entity.id
_entity.type
_entity.pdbx_description
1 polymer ?
#
loop_
_entity_poly.entity_id
_entity_poly.type
_entity_poly.pdbx_seq_one_letter_code
_entity_poly.pdbx_strand_id
1 'polypeptide(L)'
;ARKCIEEWGADIINDVSEGGITGIANVPLEQRHEEYPEMFRLVGELKVPYILMSVQPTLAGMMKGFAKEVQQLRDLGAKDIILDPGFGFGKNLIQNYQIYNEMEKLNVLELPVLVGISRKSMIYKLLGGDATTSLNGTSVLDTIALMKGAKILRVHDVKEAVEAVRIVDAMMDKD
;
A
#
# COMPACT_ATOMS: atom_id res chain seq x y z
N ALA A 1 9.62 10.87 -11.55
CA ALA A 1 8.26 10.47 -11.94
C ALA A 1 7.85 11.10 -13.27
N ARG A 2 7.94 12.45 -13.47
CA ARG A 2 7.48 13.14 -14.70
C ARG A 2 8.02 12.46 -15.97
N LYS A 3 9.34 12.32 -16.13
CA LYS A 3 9.93 11.67 -17.31
C LYS A 3 9.44 10.24 -17.55
N CYS A 4 9.20 9.48 -16.49
CA CYS A 4 8.71 8.11 -16.63
C CYS A 4 7.31 8.10 -17.26
N ILE A 5 6.45 9.05 -16.89
CA ILE A 5 5.10 9.18 -17.45
C ILE A 5 5.15 9.75 -18.88
N GLU A 6 5.78 10.93 -19.06
CA GLU A 6 5.69 11.69 -20.30
C GLU A 6 6.56 11.15 -21.44
N GLU A 7 7.74 10.59 -21.10
CA GLU A 7 8.72 10.17 -22.12
C GLU A 7 8.81 8.65 -22.27
N TRP A 8 8.55 7.87 -21.19
CA TRP A 8 8.78 6.42 -21.17
C TRP A 8 7.51 5.58 -21.03
N GLY A 9 6.34 6.22 -21.01
CA GLY A 9 5.05 5.55 -21.06
C GLY A 9 4.67 4.80 -19.79
N ALA A 10 5.13 5.24 -18.61
CA ALA A 10 4.62 4.71 -17.35
C ALA A 10 3.21 5.23 -17.08
N ASP A 11 2.32 4.37 -16.60
CA ASP A 11 0.91 4.69 -16.42
C ASP A 11 0.56 5.04 -14.96
N ILE A 12 1.36 4.60 -13.99
CA ILE A 12 1.06 4.71 -12.55
C ILE A 12 2.30 5.18 -11.80
N ILE A 13 2.12 6.06 -10.82
CA ILE A 13 3.17 6.42 -9.87
C ILE A 13 3.00 5.57 -8.60
N ASN A 14 4.01 4.75 -8.30
CA ASN A 14 4.09 4.00 -7.03
C ASN A 14 5.08 4.71 -6.11
N ASP A 15 4.56 5.42 -5.11
CA ASP A 15 5.38 6.19 -4.17
C ASP A 15 5.51 5.48 -2.82
N VAL A 16 6.75 5.30 -2.38
CA VAL A 16 7.10 4.69 -1.09
C VAL A 16 7.52 5.72 -0.02
N SER A 17 7.27 7.00 -0.29
CA SER A 17 7.75 8.11 0.55
C SER A 17 6.63 8.98 1.17
N GLU A 18 5.37 8.57 1.07
CA GLU A 18 4.20 9.38 1.51
C GLU A 18 4.21 10.79 0.90
N GLY A 19 4.46 10.90 -0.41
CA GLY A 19 4.49 12.19 -1.11
C GLY A 19 5.76 12.99 -0.91
N GLY A 20 6.66 12.53 -0.04
CA GLY A 20 7.91 13.22 0.28
C GLY A 20 9.10 12.72 -0.53
N ILE A 21 10.10 13.56 -0.68
CA ILE A 21 11.44 13.16 -1.08
C ILE A 21 12.04 12.32 0.06
N THR A 22 12.88 11.35 -0.29
CA THR A 22 13.60 10.49 0.66
C THR A 22 14.05 11.22 1.93
N GLY A 23 13.42 10.90 3.07
CA GLY A 23 13.70 11.55 4.37
C GLY A 23 12.45 12.14 5.06
N ILE A 24 11.47 12.62 4.33
CA ILE A 24 10.24 13.19 4.92
C ILE A 24 9.32 12.08 5.42
N ALA A 25 9.34 10.90 4.79
CA ALA A 25 8.57 9.75 5.23
C ALA A 25 8.81 9.35 6.70
N ASN A 26 10.01 9.64 7.23
CA ASN A 26 10.36 9.37 8.62
C ASN A 26 10.03 10.52 9.58
N VAL A 27 9.51 11.65 9.07
CA VAL A 27 9.10 12.78 9.91
C VAL A 27 7.66 12.57 10.36
N PRO A 28 7.36 12.62 11.66
CA PRO A 28 6.00 12.54 12.17
C PRO A 28 5.07 13.56 11.48
N LEU A 29 3.82 13.17 11.21
CA LEU A 29 2.84 14.01 10.49
C LEU A 29 2.70 15.41 11.10
N GLU A 30 2.78 15.50 12.44
CA GLU A 30 2.68 16.76 13.19
C GLU A 30 3.85 17.71 12.91
N GLN A 31 4.98 17.18 12.44
CA GLN A 31 6.21 17.94 12.15
C GLN A 31 6.38 18.24 10.66
N ARG A 32 5.47 17.76 9.80
CA ARG A 32 5.49 18.06 8.36
C ARG A 32 4.87 19.44 8.13
N HIS A 33 5.71 20.40 7.79
CA HIS A 33 5.30 21.80 7.57
C HIS A 33 4.82 22.07 6.14
N GLU A 34 5.09 21.18 5.20
CA GLU A 34 4.67 21.35 3.82
C GLU A 34 3.18 21.05 3.67
N GLU A 35 2.40 22.04 3.25
CA GLU A 35 0.95 21.90 3.07
C GLU A 35 0.62 20.92 1.94
N TYR A 36 1.36 21.00 0.83
CA TYR A 36 1.21 20.12 -0.33
C TYR A 36 2.58 19.61 -0.79
N PRO A 37 2.91 18.33 -0.53
CA PRO A 37 4.15 17.72 -0.98
C PRO A 37 4.36 17.84 -2.50
N GLU A 38 5.62 17.99 -2.93
CA GLU A 38 5.96 18.13 -4.35
C GLU A 38 5.42 16.99 -5.22
N MET A 39 5.50 15.75 -4.71
CA MET A 39 4.96 14.58 -5.42
C MET A 39 3.44 14.69 -5.60
N PHE A 40 2.71 15.20 -4.62
CA PHE A 40 1.26 15.38 -4.73
C PHE A 40 0.88 16.42 -5.78
N ARG A 41 1.64 17.53 -5.86
CA ARG A 41 1.46 18.53 -6.93
C ARG A 41 1.70 17.90 -8.30
N LEU A 42 2.77 17.13 -8.44
CA LEU A 42 3.09 16.43 -9.68
C LEU A 42 2.00 15.44 -10.09
N VAL A 43 1.46 14.66 -9.17
CA VAL A 43 0.35 13.72 -9.43
C VAL A 43 -0.90 14.47 -9.90
N GLY A 44 -1.24 15.59 -9.25
CA GLY A 44 -2.36 16.44 -9.65
C GLY A 44 -2.20 17.04 -11.05
N GLU A 45 -0.97 17.41 -11.44
CA GLU A 45 -0.66 17.90 -12.80
C GLU A 45 -0.76 16.80 -13.85
N LEU A 46 -0.13 15.64 -13.59
CA LEU A 46 -0.06 14.52 -14.55
C LEU A 46 -1.38 13.76 -14.69
N LYS A 47 -2.25 13.84 -13.68
CA LYS A 47 -3.56 13.15 -13.62
C LYS A 47 -3.47 11.64 -13.86
N VAL A 48 -2.44 11.02 -13.31
CA VAL A 48 -2.21 9.57 -13.38
C VAL A 48 -2.59 8.91 -12.06
N PRO A 49 -2.93 7.61 -12.06
CA PRO A 49 -3.14 6.86 -10.83
C PRO A 49 -1.93 6.91 -9.91
N TYR A 50 -2.19 7.00 -8.62
CA TYR A 50 -1.16 7.15 -7.62
C TYR A 50 -1.33 6.15 -6.49
N ILE A 51 -0.28 5.39 -6.20
CA ILE A 51 -0.22 4.50 -5.05
C ILE A 51 0.44 5.27 -3.90
N LEU A 52 -0.39 5.63 -2.92
CA LEU A 52 0.00 6.31 -1.68
C LEU A 52 0.32 5.27 -0.62
N MET A 53 1.61 5.14 -0.27
CA MET A 53 2.04 4.21 0.76
C MET A 53 2.27 4.91 2.09
N SER A 54 1.81 4.30 3.20
CA SER A 54 2.06 4.79 4.55
C SER A 54 3.22 4.08 5.25
N VAL A 55 4.09 4.84 5.90
CA VAL A 55 5.14 4.34 6.79
C VAL A 55 4.72 4.35 8.28
N GLN A 56 3.50 4.77 8.58
CA GLN A 56 3.00 4.89 9.96
C GLN A 56 3.02 3.54 10.67
N PRO A 57 3.54 3.47 11.91
CA PRO A 57 3.72 2.21 12.63
C PRO A 57 2.45 1.68 13.30
N THR A 58 1.36 2.43 13.28
CA THR A 58 0.06 2.06 13.85
C THR A 58 -1.07 2.31 12.86
N LEU A 59 -2.14 1.51 12.95
CA LEU A 59 -3.30 1.69 12.09
C LEU A 59 -3.96 3.06 12.30
N ALA A 60 -4.07 3.52 13.56
CA ALA A 60 -4.67 4.84 13.84
C ALA A 60 -3.85 5.99 13.22
N GLY A 61 -2.52 5.95 13.30
CA GLY A 61 -1.63 6.90 12.65
C GLY A 61 -1.78 6.83 11.13
N MET A 62 -1.84 5.64 10.56
CA MET A 62 -2.03 5.40 9.13
C MET A 62 -3.37 5.97 8.63
N MET A 63 -4.46 5.71 9.31
CA MET A 63 -5.79 6.24 8.94
C MET A 63 -5.82 7.76 8.99
N LYS A 64 -5.24 8.37 10.04
CA LYS A 64 -5.12 9.83 10.16
C LYS A 64 -4.25 10.41 9.03
N GLY A 65 -3.14 9.75 8.70
CA GLY A 65 -2.27 10.13 7.59
C GLY A 65 -2.99 10.08 6.26
N PHE A 66 -3.57 8.94 5.93
CA PHE A 66 -4.33 8.77 4.69
C PHE A 66 -5.50 9.76 4.55
N ALA A 67 -6.26 10.01 5.61
CA ALA A 67 -7.36 10.98 5.57
C ALA A 67 -6.87 12.37 5.16
N LYS A 68 -5.75 12.84 5.74
CA LYS A 68 -5.13 14.12 5.39
C LYS A 68 -4.57 14.12 3.97
N GLU A 69 -3.76 13.11 3.63
CA GLU A 69 -3.03 13.04 2.38
C GLU A 69 -3.94 12.82 1.16
N VAL A 70 -4.98 12.01 1.32
CA VAL A 70 -6.02 11.85 0.30
C VAL A 70 -6.77 13.16 0.06
N GLN A 71 -7.08 13.93 1.11
CA GLN A 71 -7.69 15.24 0.93
C GLN A 71 -6.75 16.19 0.17
N GLN A 72 -5.48 16.24 0.54
CA GLN A 72 -4.47 17.06 -0.18
C GLN A 72 -4.35 16.67 -1.67
N LEU A 73 -4.33 15.37 -1.98
CA LEU A 73 -4.30 14.88 -3.35
C LEU A 73 -5.56 15.28 -4.13
N ARG A 74 -6.73 15.17 -3.51
CA ARG A 74 -8.01 15.57 -4.12
C ARG A 74 -8.10 17.06 -4.36
N ASP A 75 -7.60 17.89 -3.45
CA ASP A 75 -7.53 19.35 -3.60
C ASP A 75 -6.66 19.74 -4.82
N LEU A 76 -5.64 18.96 -5.13
CA LEU A 76 -4.78 19.12 -6.29
C LEU A 76 -5.34 18.48 -7.58
N GLY A 77 -6.52 17.84 -7.51
CA GLY A 77 -7.22 17.26 -8.65
C GLY A 77 -6.87 15.82 -8.96
N ALA A 78 -6.11 15.12 -8.11
CA ALA A 78 -5.89 13.68 -8.23
C ALA A 78 -7.20 12.91 -7.98
N LYS A 79 -7.49 11.92 -8.85
CA LYS A 79 -8.74 11.13 -8.78
C LYS A 79 -8.48 9.67 -8.41
N ASP A 80 -7.51 9.06 -9.05
CA ASP A 80 -7.23 7.64 -8.96
C ASP A 80 -6.15 7.38 -7.90
N ILE A 81 -6.59 7.24 -6.65
CA ILE A 81 -5.72 7.03 -5.48
C ILE A 81 -5.90 5.61 -4.99
N ILE A 82 -4.79 4.90 -4.80
CA ILE A 82 -4.70 3.55 -4.26
C ILE A 82 -3.92 3.62 -2.95
N LEU A 83 -4.44 3.04 -1.88
CA LEU A 83 -3.78 3.02 -0.58
C LEU A 83 -2.87 1.79 -0.45
N ASP A 84 -1.64 1.97 -0.01
CA ASP A 84 -0.72 0.88 0.37
C ASP A 84 -0.34 1.02 1.85
N PRO A 85 -0.71 0.08 2.71
CA PRO A 85 -0.32 0.07 4.13
C PRO A 85 1.18 0.01 4.37
N GLY A 86 1.99 -0.23 3.36
CA GLY A 86 3.45 -0.21 3.42
C GLY A 86 4.02 -1.28 4.35
N PHE A 87 3.51 -2.51 4.29
CA PHE A 87 4.07 -3.63 5.06
C PHE A 87 5.57 -3.79 4.80
N GLY A 88 6.35 -3.91 5.89
CA GLY A 88 7.82 -4.01 5.83
C GLY A 88 8.55 -2.66 5.71
N PHE A 89 7.86 -1.53 5.60
CA PHE A 89 8.46 -0.19 5.57
C PHE A 89 8.20 0.52 6.90
N GLY A 90 9.27 0.94 7.60
CA GLY A 90 9.17 1.68 8.87
C GLY A 90 8.47 0.95 10.03
N LYS A 91 8.24 -0.36 9.92
CA LYS A 91 7.46 -1.16 10.87
C LYS A 91 8.26 -2.39 11.33
N ASN A 92 8.23 -2.69 12.62
CA ASN A 92 8.74 -3.95 13.13
C ASN A 92 7.76 -5.12 12.89
N LEU A 93 8.16 -6.35 13.27
CA LEU A 93 7.37 -7.56 13.05
C LEU A 93 5.98 -7.47 13.68
N ILE A 94 5.90 -7.05 14.93
CA ILE A 94 4.65 -6.95 15.69
C ILE A 94 3.72 -5.91 15.05
N GLN A 95 4.23 -4.74 14.73
CA GLN A 95 3.47 -3.65 14.10
C GLN A 95 2.90 -4.07 12.74
N ASN A 96 3.67 -4.79 11.91
CA ASN A 96 3.16 -5.32 10.65
C ASN A 96 1.94 -6.23 10.89
N TYR A 97 2.02 -7.18 11.83
CA TYR A 97 0.90 -8.08 12.11
C TYR A 97 -0.29 -7.40 12.80
N GLN A 98 -0.05 -6.41 13.65
CA GLN A 98 -1.13 -5.61 14.27
C GLN A 98 -1.93 -4.86 13.20
N ILE A 99 -1.25 -4.15 12.29
CA ILE A 99 -1.89 -3.44 11.20
C ILE A 99 -2.60 -4.43 10.26
N TYR A 100 -1.94 -5.55 9.94
CA TYR A 100 -2.49 -6.56 9.06
C TYR A 100 -3.77 -7.19 9.63
N ASN A 101 -3.82 -7.42 10.94
CA ASN A 101 -4.99 -7.97 11.62
C ASN A 101 -6.23 -7.08 11.52
N GLU A 102 -6.05 -5.77 11.38
CA GLU A 102 -7.12 -4.78 11.39
C GLU A 102 -7.24 -4.00 10.07
N MET A 103 -6.57 -4.46 9.00
CA MET A 103 -6.47 -3.70 7.75
C MET A 103 -7.81 -3.47 7.04
N GLU A 104 -8.83 -4.31 7.30
CA GLU A 104 -10.19 -4.11 6.80
C GLU A 104 -10.80 -2.76 7.23
N LYS A 105 -10.32 -2.16 8.31
CA LYS A 105 -10.74 -0.82 8.73
C LYS A 105 -10.36 0.28 7.73
N LEU A 106 -9.37 0.04 6.86
CA LEU A 106 -9.02 0.96 5.78
C LEU A 106 -10.14 1.11 4.74
N ASN A 107 -11.03 0.12 4.63
CA ASN A 107 -12.15 0.17 3.68
C ASN A 107 -13.10 1.34 3.95
N VAL A 108 -13.10 1.93 5.16
CA VAL A 108 -13.89 3.14 5.47
C VAL A 108 -13.47 4.36 4.64
N LEU A 109 -12.26 4.36 4.08
CA LEU A 109 -11.77 5.44 3.21
C LEU A 109 -12.31 5.34 1.77
N GLU A 110 -13.03 4.25 1.45
CA GLU A 110 -13.67 4.00 0.14
C GLU A 110 -12.70 4.10 -1.04
N LEU A 111 -11.44 3.72 -0.82
CA LEU A 111 -10.39 3.67 -1.84
C LEU A 111 -9.85 2.24 -1.96
N PRO A 112 -9.40 1.83 -3.14
CA PRO A 112 -8.78 0.52 -3.30
C PRO A 112 -7.51 0.40 -2.45
N VAL A 113 -7.35 -0.74 -1.78
CA VAL A 113 -6.17 -1.06 -0.98
C VAL A 113 -5.29 -2.04 -1.75
N LEU A 114 -4.03 -1.66 -1.93
CA LEU A 114 -2.97 -2.51 -2.46
C LEU A 114 -2.19 -3.13 -1.30
N VAL A 115 -1.97 -4.45 -1.38
CA VAL A 115 -1.15 -5.17 -0.40
C VAL A 115 0.09 -5.75 -1.07
N GLY A 116 1.26 -5.39 -0.57
CA GLY A 116 2.55 -5.87 -1.05
C GLY A 116 3.35 -6.53 0.07
N ILE A 117 3.03 -7.78 0.39
CA ILE A 117 3.69 -8.56 1.46
C ILE A 117 4.61 -9.65 0.93
N SER A 118 4.54 -9.92 -0.38
CA SER A 118 5.22 -11.05 -1.01
C SER A 118 6.71 -11.12 -0.63
N ARG A 119 7.10 -12.26 -0.08
CA ARG A 119 8.48 -12.62 0.34
C ARG A 119 9.12 -11.63 1.32
N LYS A 120 8.30 -10.83 2.03
CA LYS A 120 8.80 -9.83 3.00
C LYS A 120 9.22 -10.46 4.32
N SER A 121 10.07 -9.72 5.04
CA SER A 121 10.67 -10.16 6.30
C SER A 121 9.66 -10.51 7.38
N MET A 122 8.46 -9.95 7.34
CA MET A 122 7.40 -10.31 8.28
C MET A 122 6.99 -11.79 8.18
N ILE A 123 7.19 -12.42 7.01
CA ILE A 123 6.91 -13.85 6.80
C ILE A 123 8.04 -14.69 7.37
N TYR A 124 9.25 -14.55 6.82
CA TYR A 124 10.34 -15.43 7.19
C TYR A 124 10.92 -15.17 8.59
N LYS A 125 10.76 -13.98 9.17
CA LYS A 125 11.10 -13.74 10.58
C LYS A 125 10.16 -14.45 11.55
N LEU A 126 8.93 -14.72 11.14
CA LEU A 126 7.96 -15.48 11.94
C LEU A 126 8.15 -16.99 11.76
N LEU A 127 8.31 -17.44 10.52
CA LEU A 127 8.30 -18.86 10.17
C LEU A 127 9.69 -19.52 10.19
N GLY A 128 10.75 -18.70 10.21
CA GLY A 128 12.11 -19.14 9.91
C GLY A 128 12.37 -19.15 8.41
N GLY A 129 13.66 -19.22 8.01
CA GLY A 129 14.08 -19.22 6.62
C GLY A 129 14.40 -17.82 6.08
N ASP A 130 14.11 -17.60 4.80
CA ASP A 130 14.43 -16.36 4.08
C ASP A 130 13.37 -16.03 3.01
N ALA A 131 13.65 -15.03 2.16
CA ALA A 131 12.73 -14.63 1.11
C ALA A 131 12.45 -15.74 0.07
N THR A 132 13.40 -16.64 -0.17
CA THR A 132 13.23 -17.73 -1.15
C THR A 132 12.30 -18.83 -0.68
N THR A 133 12.21 -19.03 0.64
CA THR A 133 11.34 -20.03 1.28
C THR A 133 9.97 -19.49 1.68
N SER A 134 9.66 -18.23 1.35
CA SER A 134 8.47 -17.52 1.84
C SER A 134 7.22 -17.65 0.97
N LEU A 135 7.22 -18.48 -0.08
CA LEU A 135 6.10 -18.61 -1.00
C LEU A 135 4.80 -19.02 -0.30
N ASN A 136 4.84 -20.08 0.51
CA ASN A 136 3.64 -20.56 1.23
C ASN A 136 3.08 -19.47 2.15
N GLY A 137 3.94 -18.82 2.94
CA GLY A 137 3.52 -17.72 3.83
C GLY A 137 2.97 -16.52 3.06
N THR A 138 3.51 -16.22 1.87
CA THR A 138 3.00 -15.21 0.96
C THR A 138 1.57 -15.57 0.54
N SER A 139 1.33 -16.78 0.03
CA SER A 139 0.00 -17.21 -0.41
C SER A 139 -1.05 -17.17 0.70
N VAL A 140 -0.67 -17.58 1.91
CA VAL A 140 -1.55 -17.51 3.09
C VAL A 140 -1.95 -16.06 3.39
N LEU A 141 -0.97 -15.16 3.45
CA LEU A 141 -1.26 -13.76 3.74
C LEU A 141 -1.98 -13.08 2.58
N ASP A 142 -1.65 -13.33 1.32
CA ASP A 142 -2.38 -12.79 0.16
C ASP A 142 -3.86 -13.18 0.20
N THR A 143 -4.16 -14.44 0.51
CA THR A 143 -5.54 -14.92 0.68
C THR A 143 -6.28 -14.16 1.79
N ILE A 144 -5.65 -14.00 2.96
CA ILE A 144 -6.24 -13.24 4.07
C ILE A 144 -6.42 -11.76 3.69
N ALA A 145 -5.47 -11.16 2.97
CA ALA A 145 -5.59 -9.78 2.51
C ALA A 145 -6.81 -9.58 1.61
N LEU A 146 -7.03 -10.48 0.66
CA LEU A 146 -8.21 -10.46 -0.21
C LEU A 146 -9.51 -10.55 0.60
N MET A 147 -9.58 -11.48 1.55
CA MET A 147 -10.73 -11.62 2.45
C MET A 147 -10.99 -10.38 3.31
N LYS A 148 -9.94 -9.61 3.61
CA LYS A 148 -10.01 -8.32 4.34
C LYS A 148 -10.26 -7.11 3.42
N GLY A 149 -10.50 -7.34 2.13
CA GLY A 149 -10.91 -6.30 1.19
C GLY A 149 -9.79 -5.68 0.35
N ALA A 150 -8.58 -6.23 0.35
CA ALA A 150 -7.55 -5.82 -0.60
C ALA A 150 -8.06 -5.99 -2.04
N LYS A 151 -7.81 -4.99 -2.88
CA LYS A 151 -8.22 -4.99 -4.29
C LYS A 151 -7.07 -5.26 -5.25
N ILE A 152 -5.84 -5.05 -4.78
CA ILE A 152 -4.63 -5.24 -5.58
C ILE A 152 -3.60 -5.98 -4.74
N LEU A 153 -3.00 -7.01 -5.30
CA LEU A 153 -1.85 -7.72 -4.72
C LEU A 153 -0.60 -7.38 -5.54
N ARG A 154 0.47 -6.91 -4.88
CA ARG A 154 1.78 -6.73 -5.51
C ARG A 154 2.69 -7.86 -5.09
N VAL A 155 3.00 -8.76 -6.03
CA VAL A 155 3.61 -10.06 -5.77
C VAL A 155 4.82 -10.35 -6.66
N HIS A 156 5.65 -11.30 -6.23
CA HIS A 156 6.70 -11.92 -7.06
C HIS A 156 6.15 -13.17 -7.78
N ASP A 157 5.24 -13.90 -7.14
CA ASP A 157 4.73 -15.20 -7.56
C ASP A 157 3.32 -15.03 -8.13
N VAL A 158 3.24 -14.60 -9.40
CA VAL A 158 1.97 -14.18 -10.03
C VAL A 158 0.99 -15.34 -10.14
N LYS A 159 1.45 -16.54 -10.49
CA LYS A 159 0.59 -17.71 -10.65
C LYS A 159 -0.16 -18.01 -9.36
N GLU A 160 0.56 -18.12 -8.26
CA GLU A 160 0.04 -18.45 -6.93
C GLU A 160 -0.92 -17.36 -6.43
N ALA A 161 -0.61 -16.10 -6.71
CA ALA A 161 -1.49 -14.98 -6.38
C ALA A 161 -2.81 -15.03 -7.19
N VAL A 162 -2.74 -15.34 -8.48
CA VAL A 162 -3.95 -15.51 -9.32
C VAL A 162 -4.80 -16.69 -8.84
N GLU A 163 -4.19 -17.79 -8.41
CA GLU A 163 -4.89 -18.93 -7.82
C GLU A 163 -5.60 -18.53 -6.53
N ALA A 164 -4.94 -17.76 -5.66
CA ALA A 164 -5.55 -17.22 -4.43
C ALA A 164 -6.75 -16.31 -4.74
N VAL A 165 -6.62 -15.40 -5.71
CA VAL A 165 -7.72 -14.53 -6.15
C VAL A 165 -8.91 -15.35 -6.61
N ARG A 166 -8.71 -16.33 -7.50
CA ARG A 166 -9.79 -17.21 -8.01
C ARG A 166 -10.50 -17.98 -6.91
N ILE A 167 -9.76 -18.46 -5.90
CA ILE A 167 -10.33 -19.19 -4.77
C ILE A 167 -11.19 -18.25 -3.93
N VAL A 168 -10.69 -17.07 -3.61
CA VAL A 168 -11.42 -16.08 -2.80
C VAL A 168 -12.66 -15.59 -3.55
N ASP A 169 -12.56 -15.28 -4.83
CA ASP A 169 -13.71 -14.88 -5.67
C ASP A 169 -14.80 -15.95 -5.63
N ALA A 170 -14.45 -17.22 -5.86
CA ALA A 170 -15.40 -18.32 -5.80
C ALA A 170 -16.06 -18.51 -4.42
N MET A 171 -15.41 -18.07 -3.34
CA MET A 171 -15.99 -18.09 -1.98
C MET A 171 -16.87 -16.87 -1.70
N MET A 172 -16.60 -15.76 -2.35
CA MET A 172 -17.26 -14.47 -2.11
C MET A 172 -18.40 -14.20 -3.09
N ASP A 173 -18.41 -14.86 -4.26
CA ASP A 173 -19.52 -14.81 -5.21
C ASP A 173 -20.76 -15.41 -4.54
N LYS A 174 -21.60 -14.49 -4.09
CA LYS A 174 -22.96 -14.82 -3.71
C LYS A 174 -23.81 -14.68 -4.98
N ASP A 175 -24.30 -15.80 -5.47
CA ASP A 175 -25.37 -15.84 -6.49
C ASP A 175 -26.48 -14.80 -6.23
#